data_838d60e160a2b087a285a851737ddd92
#
_entry.id   838d60e160a2b087a285a851737ddd92
#
_cell.length_a   1.000
_cell.length_b   1.000
_cell.length_c   1.000
_cell.angle_alpha   90.00
_cell.angle_beta   90.00
_cell.angle_gamma   90.00
#
_symmetry.space_group_name_H-M   'P 1'
#
loop_
_entity.id
_entity.type
_entity.pdbx_description
1 polymer ?
#
loop_
_entity_poly.entity_id
_entity_poly.type
_entity_poly.pdbx_seq_one_letter_code
_entity_poly.pdbx_strand_id
1 'polypeptide(L)'
;LKVIVTSIHATSDNHETECLFRLLGLRENLPPDVVIRQHWQMRGLNFIGLRMVDGCGLARADHIRPVDLARLQFLAARGTLGLVYQSSLLSKEGLRWKGGAMSGVRSTTGYVTSFTGQEYCFAFMVNHYRDGSAVATLRDALIQKIREL
;
A
#
# COMPACT_ATOMS: atom_id res chain seq x y z
N LEU A 1 9.08 10.18 -13.06
CA LEU A 1 8.45 9.14 -12.27
C LEU A 1 7.89 9.68 -10.93
N LYS A 2 8.69 10.45 -10.14
CA LYS A 2 8.23 11.01 -8.85
C LYS A 2 6.89 11.76 -8.99
N VAL A 3 6.75 12.65 -9.96
CA VAL A 3 5.52 13.43 -10.20
C VAL A 3 4.33 12.51 -10.46
N ILE A 4 4.49 11.50 -11.31
CA ILE A 4 3.44 10.52 -11.65
C ILE A 4 3.01 9.75 -10.39
N VAL A 5 3.95 9.21 -9.62
CA VAL A 5 3.64 8.45 -8.39
C VAL A 5 2.95 9.34 -7.36
N THR A 6 3.38 10.60 -7.21
CA THR A 6 2.72 11.55 -6.30
C THR A 6 1.28 11.85 -6.75
N SER A 7 1.06 12.03 -8.06
CA SER A 7 -0.29 12.19 -8.64
C SER A 7 -1.16 10.97 -8.33
N ILE A 8 -0.67 9.77 -8.64
CA ILE A 8 -1.39 8.50 -8.37
C ILE A 8 -1.77 8.37 -6.89
N HIS A 9 -0.85 8.69 -5.97
CA HIS A 9 -1.15 8.59 -4.55
C HIS A 9 -2.20 9.62 -4.09
N ALA A 10 -2.16 10.84 -4.64
CA ALA A 10 -3.08 11.91 -4.30
C ALA A 10 -4.50 11.68 -4.87
N THR A 11 -4.60 11.29 -6.13
CA THR A 11 -5.87 11.15 -6.85
C THR A 11 -6.44 9.73 -6.85
N SER A 12 -5.61 8.72 -6.50
CA SER A 12 -5.94 7.30 -6.68
C SER A 12 -6.28 6.97 -8.15
N ASP A 13 -5.50 7.49 -9.10
CA ASP A 13 -5.76 7.27 -10.51
C ASP A 13 -5.49 5.81 -10.90
N ASN A 14 -6.56 5.11 -11.24
CA ASN A 14 -6.52 3.70 -11.60
C ASN A 14 -5.86 3.49 -12.97
N HIS A 15 -6.08 4.40 -13.91
CA HIS A 15 -5.53 4.29 -15.27
C HIS A 15 -4.02 4.46 -15.26
N GLU A 16 -3.51 5.54 -14.62
CA GLU A 16 -2.08 5.76 -14.49
C GLU A 16 -1.39 4.61 -13.75
N THR A 17 -2.02 4.09 -12.68
CA THR A 17 -1.48 2.94 -11.93
C THR A 17 -1.40 1.69 -12.79
N GLU A 18 -2.46 1.38 -13.55
CA GLU A 18 -2.48 0.23 -14.46
C GLU A 18 -1.45 0.37 -15.59
N CYS A 19 -1.27 1.57 -16.14
CA CYS A 19 -0.24 1.84 -17.13
C CYS A 19 1.17 1.56 -16.59
N LEU A 20 1.48 2.00 -15.35
CA LEU A 20 2.77 1.70 -14.72
C LEU A 20 2.95 0.21 -14.46
N PHE A 21 1.90 -0.49 -14.01
CA PHE A 21 1.95 -1.93 -13.80
C PHE A 21 2.29 -2.68 -15.08
N ARG A 22 1.59 -2.38 -16.18
CA ARG A 22 1.85 -2.98 -17.49
C ARG A 22 3.23 -2.66 -18.03
N LEU A 23 3.70 -1.43 -17.82
CA LEU A 23 5.03 -0.99 -18.26
C LEU A 23 6.15 -1.83 -17.62
N LEU A 24 5.98 -2.26 -16.36
CA LEU A 24 6.94 -3.16 -15.71
C LEU A 24 7.08 -4.48 -16.47
N GLY A 25 5.93 -5.07 -16.86
CA GLY A 25 5.94 -6.32 -17.63
C GLY A 25 6.56 -6.16 -19.03
N LEU A 26 6.21 -5.10 -19.72
CA LEU A 26 6.75 -4.80 -21.06
C LEU A 26 8.27 -4.63 -21.02
N ARG A 27 8.79 -3.93 -20.03
CA ARG A 27 10.22 -3.68 -19.87
C ARG A 27 11.04 -4.95 -19.67
N GLU A 28 10.54 -5.87 -18.86
CA GLU A 28 11.23 -7.10 -18.47
C GLU A 28 10.82 -8.30 -19.36
N ASN A 29 9.89 -8.11 -20.29
CA ASN A 29 9.27 -9.17 -21.10
C ASN A 29 8.74 -10.34 -20.26
N LEU A 30 8.09 -10.01 -19.14
CA LEU A 30 7.50 -10.94 -18.18
C LEU A 30 6.12 -10.44 -17.74
N PRO A 31 5.24 -11.29 -17.20
CA PRO A 31 4.03 -10.82 -16.53
C PRO A 31 4.36 -9.83 -15.40
N PRO A 32 3.64 -8.70 -15.28
CA PRO A 32 3.98 -7.64 -14.31
C PRO A 32 4.00 -8.12 -12.85
N ASP A 33 3.10 -9.03 -12.46
CA ASP A 33 3.06 -9.62 -11.13
C ASP A 33 4.31 -10.48 -10.85
N VAL A 34 4.85 -11.16 -11.86
CA VAL A 34 6.12 -11.90 -11.76
C VAL A 34 7.27 -10.94 -11.50
N VAL A 35 7.34 -9.83 -12.24
CA VAL A 35 8.37 -8.80 -12.04
C VAL A 35 8.33 -8.26 -10.61
N ILE A 36 7.14 -7.93 -10.11
CA ILE A 36 6.96 -7.41 -8.74
C ILE A 36 7.38 -8.46 -7.70
N ARG A 37 6.97 -9.72 -7.86
CA ARG A 37 7.36 -10.80 -6.94
C ARG A 37 8.86 -10.99 -6.88
N GLN A 38 9.53 -11.09 -8.03
CA GLN A 38 10.98 -11.24 -8.11
C GLN A 38 11.71 -10.07 -7.48
N HIS A 39 11.27 -8.85 -7.77
CA HIS A 39 11.85 -7.64 -7.19
C HIS A 39 11.84 -7.64 -5.66
N TRP A 40 10.72 -8.00 -5.05
CA TRP A 40 10.58 -8.02 -3.60
C TRP A 40 11.20 -9.25 -2.96
N GLN A 41 11.21 -10.40 -3.63
CA GLN A 41 11.88 -11.61 -3.19
C GLN A 41 13.39 -11.40 -3.03
N MET A 42 14.02 -10.71 -3.99
CA MET A 42 15.43 -10.32 -3.89
C MET A 42 15.72 -9.38 -2.70
N ARG A 43 14.69 -8.76 -2.14
CA ARG A 43 14.76 -7.88 -0.96
C ARG A 43 14.26 -8.54 0.33
N GLY A 44 14.13 -9.86 0.31
CA GLY A 44 13.74 -10.66 1.49
C GLY A 44 12.24 -10.69 1.78
N LEU A 45 11.38 -10.24 0.85
CA LEU A 45 9.93 -10.34 1.00
C LEU A 45 9.37 -11.44 0.09
N ASN A 46 9.06 -12.58 0.68
CA ASN A 46 8.35 -13.67 0.02
C ASN A 46 6.84 -13.49 0.27
N PHE A 47 6.11 -13.11 -0.76
CA PHE A 47 4.66 -13.03 -0.69
C PHE A 47 4.03 -14.41 -0.66
N ILE A 48 3.25 -14.69 0.37
CA ILE A 48 2.45 -15.92 0.46
C ILE A 48 1.04 -15.61 -0.03
N GLY A 49 0.63 -16.26 -1.13
CA GLY A 49 -0.72 -16.10 -1.67
C GLY A 49 -1.01 -14.76 -2.33
N LEU A 50 0.00 -13.93 -2.63
CA LEU A 50 -0.22 -12.72 -3.43
C LEU A 50 -0.82 -13.10 -4.78
N ARG A 51 -1.87 -12.41 -5.18
CA ARG A 51 -2.42 -12.45 -6.53
C ARG A 51 -2.63 -11.01 -7.00
N MET A 52 -2.12 -10.70 -8.17
CA MET A 52 -2.29 -9.42 -8.83
C MET A 52 -2.79 -9.68 -10.25
N VAL A 53 -4.03 -9.33 -10.52
CA VAL A 53 -4.66 -9.39 -11.84
C VAL A 53 -4.53 -8.04 -12.53
N ASP A 54 -4.59 -6.97 -11.75
CA ASP A 54 -4.34 -5.60 -12.19
C ASP A 54 -3.39 -4.86 -11.23
N GLY A 55 -2.95 -3.68 -11.64
CA GLY A 55 -2.09 -2.82 -10.83
C GLY A 55 -2.85 -1.83 -9.96
N CYS A 56 -4.13 -1.57 -10.27
CA CYS A 56 -4.92 -0.55 -9.60
C CYS A 56 -5.78 -1.10 -8.44
N GLY A 57 -5.89 -2.44 -8.29
CA GLY A 57 -6.62 -3.09 -7.21
C GLY A 57 -8.13 -3.10 -7.40
N LEU A 58 -8.63 -3.05 -8.63
CA LEU A 58 -10.07 -3.17 -8.94
C LEU A 58 -10.51 -4.61 -9.16
N ALA A 59 -9.58 -5.50 -9.54
CA ALA A 59 -9.89 -6.90 -9.71
C ALA A 59 -10.23 -7.55 -8.37
N ARG A 60 -11.44 -8.13 -8.24
CA ARG A 60 -11.84 -8.84 -7.01
C ARG A 60 -11.01 -10.07 -6.70
N ALA A 61 -10.24 -10.54 -7.67
CA ALA A 61 -9.31 -11.65 -7.52
C ALA A 61 -7.94 -11.23 -6.97
N ASP A 62 -7.68 -9.92 -6.85
CA ASP A 62 -6.48 -9.42 -6.21
C ASP A 62 -6.52 -9.67 -4.71
N HIS A 63 -5.44 -10.17 -4.17
CA HIS A 63 -5.30 -10.31 -2.73
C HIS A 63 -3.85 -10.30 -2.28
N ILE A 64 -3.66 -9.75 -1.08
CA ILE A 64 -2.41 -9.68 -0.36
C ILE A 64 -2.70 -9.81 1.13
N ARG A 65 -1.82 -10.43 1.89
CA ARG A 65 -1.96 -10.48 3.35
C ARG A 65 -1.58 -9.11 3.95
N PRO A 66 -2.29 -8.61 4.97
CA PRO A 66 -1.93 -7.36 5.64
C PRO A 66 -0.48 -7.32 6.15
N VAL A 67 0.02 -8.46 6.67
CA VAL A 67 1.41 -8.55 7.14
C VAL A 67 2.43 -8.36 6.01
N ASP A 68 2.15 -8.87 4.81
CA ASP A 68 3.04 -8.69 3.66
C ASP A 68 3.01 -7.24 3.16
N LEU A 69 1.83 -6.61 3.20
CA LEU A 69 1.69 -5.19 2.85
C LEU A 69 2.41 -4.28 3.86
N ALA A 70 2.35 -4.56 5.16
CA ALA A 70 3.10 -3.83 6.18
C ALA A 70 4.63 -4.04 6.03
N ARG A 71 5.08 -5.26 5.73
CA ARG A 71 6.49 -5.56 5.44
C ARG A 71 6.99 -4.85 4.20
N LEU A 72 6.14 -4.77 3.16
CA LEU A 72 6.44 -4.01 1.95
C LEU A 72 6.69 -2.54 2.29
N GLN A 73 5.84 -1.91 3.10
CA GLN A 73 6.05 -0.53 3.57
C GLN A 73 7.39 -0.38 4.28
N PHE A 74 7.71 -1.30 5.19
CA PHE A 74 8.96 -1.29 5.93
C PHE A 74 10.20 -1.38 5.02
N LEU A 75 10.18 -2.26 4.03
CA LEU A 75 11.28 -2.42 3.08
C LEU A 75 11.36 -1.25 2.09
N ALA A 76 10.22 -0.74 1.64
CA ALA A 76 10.16 0.43 0.75
C ALA A 76 10.78 1.67 1.40
N ALA A 77 10.52 1.92 2.69
CA ALA A 77 11.10 3.03 3.42
C ALA A 77 12.63 2.98 3.50
N ARG A 78 13.20 1.78 3.51
CA ARG A 78 14.65 1.54 3.61
C ARG A 78 15.37 1.46 2.27
N GLY A 79 14.62 1.43 1.17
CA GLY A 79 15.19 1.46 -0.18
C GLY A 79 15.78 2.81 -0.54
N THR A 80 16.59 2.86 -1.59
CA THR A 80 17.22 4.09 -2.11
C THR A 80 16.21 5.20 -2.43
N LEU A 81 14.99 4.85 -2.77
CA LEU A 81 13.89 5.79 -3.05
C LEU A 81 12.91 5.94 -1.87
N GLY A 82 13.26 5.45 -0.69
CA GLY A 82 12.36 5.40 0.46
C GLY A 82 11.78 6.76 0.85
N LEU A 83 12.61 7.80 0.94
CA LEU A 83 12.16 9.17 1.23
C LEU A 83 11.26 9.72 0.11
N VAL A 84 11.57 9.43 -1.15
CA VAL A 84 10.76 9.84 -2.28
C VAL A 84 9.38 9.17 -2.23
N TYR A 85 9.35 7.87 -1.95
CA TYR A 85 8.12 7.10 -1.79
C TYR A 85 7.27 7.64 -0.63
N GLN A 86 7.85 7.77 0.57
CA GLN A 86 7.13 8.27 1.74
C GLN A 86 6.56 9.68 1.52
N SER A 87 7.34 10.57 0.86
CA SER A 87 6.89 11.94 0.57
C SER A 87 5.80 12.04 -0.49
N SER A 88 5.56 10.97 -1.25
CA SER A 88 4.46 10.91 -2.24
C SER A 88 3.12 10.50 -1.65
N LEU A 89 3.12 9.92 -0.43
CA LEU A 89 1.88 9.51 0.25
C LEU A 89 1.09 10.71 0.77
N LEU A 90 -0.22 10.54 0.95
CA LEU A 90 -1.03 11.49 1.73
C LEU A 90 -0.44 11.61 3.14
N SER A 91 -0.45 12.82 3.69
CA SER A 91 0.16 13.07 5.00
C SER A 91 -0.69 14.01 5.85
N LYS A 92 -0.87 13.65 7.13
CA LYS A 92 -1.50 14.49 8.15
C LYS A 92 -1.02 14.06 9.55
N GLU A 93 -0.52 15.00 10.34
CA GLU A 93 -0.25 14.82 11.79
C GLU A 93 0.53 13.54 12.13
N GLY A 94 1.68 13.30 11.47
CA GLY A 94 2.50 12.10 11.70
C GLY A 94 1.96 10.80 11.10
N LEU A 95 0.87 10.86 10.36
CA LEU A 95 0.34 9.75 9.56
C LEU A 95 0.65 9.99 8.08
N ARG A 96 1.24 9.01 7.41
CA ARG A 96 1.41 8.96 5.95
C ARG A 96 0.77 7.70 5.43
N TRP A 97 -0.12 7.82 4.44
CA TRP A 97 -0.90 6.65 4.01
C TRP A 97 -1.33 6.67 2.56
N LYS A 98 -1.68 5.49 2.09
CA LYS A 98 -2.51 5.26 0.91
C LYS A 98 -3.72 4.42 1.28
N GLY A 99 -4.89 4.87 0.90
CA GLY A 99 -6.14 4.14 1.06
C GLY A 99 -6.58 3.45 -0.23
N GLY A 100 -7.37 2.40 -0.09
CA GLY A 100 -8.07 1.72 -1.17
C GLY A 100 -9.52 1.43 -0.78
N ALA A 101 -10.42 1.52 -1.74
CA ALA A 101 -11.84 1.29 -1.53
C ALA A 101 -12.51 0.71 -2.76
N MET A 102 -13.27 -0.36 -2.55
CA MET A 102 -14.25 -0.88 -3.48
C MET A 102 -15.46 -1.39 -2.70
N SER A 103 -16.52 -1.79 -3.41
CA SER A 103 -17.71 -2.34 -2.75
C SER A 103 -17.37 -3.52 -1.84
N GLY A 104 -17.62 -3.36 -0.54
CA GLY A 104 -17.36 -4.37 0.48
C GLY A 104 -15.88 -4.54 0.88
N VAL A 105 -14.95 -3.71 0.36
CA VAL A 105 -13.53 -3.77 0.71
C VAL A 105 -13.01 -2.38 1.05
N ARG A 106 -12.27 -2.28 2.16
CA ARG A 106 -11.50 -1.10 2.56
C ARG A 106 -10.10 -1.52 2.98
N SER A 107 -9.11 -0.76 2.55
CA SER A 107 -7.73 -0.93 2.96
C SER A 107 -7.07 0.41 3.25
N THR A 108 -6.10 0.41 4.17
CA THR A 108 -5.24 1.56 4.43
C THR A 108 -3.88 1.02 4.86
N THR A 109 -2.82 1.55 4.28
CA THR A 109 -1.46 1.17 4.65
C THR A 109 -0.54 2.38 4.64
N GLY A 110 0.52 2.33 5.41
CA GLY A 110 1.48 3.43 5.47
C GLY A 110 2.29 3.45 6.76
N TYR A 111 2.52 4.65 7.27
CA TYR A 111 3.40 4.93 8.41
C TYR A 111 2.68 5.79 9.44
N VAL A 112 2.87 5.45 10.71
CA VAL A 112 2.38 6.22 11.86
C VAL A 112 3.56 6.56 12.76
N THR A 113 3.72 7.83 13.10
CA THR A 113 4.67 8.26 14.11
C THR A 113 3.96 8.26 15.48
N SER A 114 4.51 7.52 16.45
CA SER A 114 4.01 7.49 17.83
C SER A 114 4.30 8.80 18.57
N PHE A 115 3.67 8.99 19.71
CA PHE A 115 3.93 10.15 20.58
C PHE A 115 5.37 10.16 21.14
N THR A 116 6.05 9.02 21.15
CA THR A 116 7.48 8.91 21.51
C THR A 116 8.41 9.21 20.35
N GLY A 117 7.87 9.50 19.13
CA GLY A 117 8.66 9.79 17.93
C GLY A 117 9.06 8.55 17.13
N GLN A 118 8.69 7.35 17.56
CA GLN A 118 8.98 6.11 16.82
C GLN A 118 8.03 5.95 15.64
N GLU A 119 8.56 5.61 14.45
CA GLU A 119 7.76 5.32 13.25
C GLU A 119 7.42 3.84 13.15
N TYR A 120 6.14 3.55 12.91
CA TYR A 120 5.60 2.21 12.68
C TYR A 120 4.99 2.09 11.30
N CYS A 121 5.19 0.93 10.65
CA CYS A 121 4.46 0.56 9.44
C CYS A 121 3.17 -0.16 9.82
N PHE A 122 2.08 0.14 9.12
CA PHE A 122 0.81 -0.53 9.36
C PHE A 122 0.12 -0.93 8.06
N ALA A 123 -0.75 -1.94 8.15
CA ALA A 123 -1.72 -2.28 7.13
C ALA A 123 -3.03 -2.70 7.79
N PHE A 124 -4.10 -2.05 7.39
CA PHE A 124 -5.47 -2.30 7.82
C PHE A 124 -6.28 -2.71 6.60
N MET A 125 -6.97 -3.84 6.68
CA MET A 125 -7.80 -4.36 5.59
C MET A 125 -9.08 -4.97 6.17
N VAL A 126 -10.22 -4.61 5.58
CA VAL A 126 -11.53 -5.18 5.94
C VAL A 126 -12.27 -5.56 4.67
N ASN A 127 -12.79 -6.79 4.66
CA ASN A 127 -13.61 -7.34 3.58
C ASN A 127 -15.03 -7.62 4.08
N HIS A 128 -16.00 -7.57 3.17
CA HIS A 128 -17.40 -7.91 3.40
C HIS A 128 -18.05 -7.08 4.53
N TYR A 129 -17.63 -5.83 4.70
CA TYR A 129 -18.24 -4.94 5.67
C TYR A 129 -19.62 -4.44 5.19
N ARG A 130 -20.49 -4.14 6.15
CA ARG A 130 -21.83 -3.57 5.90
C ARG A 130 -21.87 -2.08 6.23
N ASP A 131 -21.13 -1.66 7.23
CA ASP A 131 -21.08 -0.27 7.70
C ASP A 131 -19.68 0.33 7.49
N GLY A 132 -19.57 1.26 6.54
CA GLY A 132 -18.32 1.94 6.24
C GLY A 132 -17.88 2.93 7.33
N SER A 133 -18.82 3.47 8.13
CA SER A 133 -18.50 4.38 9.23
C SER A 133 -17.86 3.61 10.39
N ALA A 134 -18.36 2.42 10.71
CA ALA A 134 -17.77 1.54 11.70
C ALA A 134 -16.35 1.10 11.29
N VAL A 135 -16.11 0.83 10.00
CA VAL A 135 -14.76 0.51 9.47
C VAL A 135 -13.81 1.68 9.62
N ALA A 136 -14.26 2.91 9.34
CA ALA A 136 -13.45 4.10 9.53
C ALA A 136 -13.08 4.32 11.00
N THR A 137 -14.05 4.20 11.91
CA THR A 137 -13.84 4.30 13.36
C THR A 137 -12.81 3.26 13.84
N LEU A 138 -12.92 2.01 13.38
CA LEU A 138 -12.00 0.94 13.77
C LEU A 138 -10.58 1.23 13.27
N ARG A 139 -10.42 1.71 12.04
CA ARG A 139 -9.13 2.13 11.48
C ARG A 139 -8.51 3.25 12.33
N ASP A 140 -9.29 4.27 12.65
CA ASP A 140 -8.80 5.43 13.40
C ASP A 140 -8.42 5.05 14.84
N ALA A 141 -9.18 4.15 15.47
CA ALA A 141 -8.83 3.58 16.76
C ALA A 141 -7.53 2.77 16.72
N LEU A 142 -7.31 1.97 15.68
CA LEU A 142 -6.03 1.26 15.48
C LEU A 142 -4.86 2.25 15.35
N ILE A 143 -5.00 3.29 14.51
CA ILE A 143 -3.97 4.31 14.32
C ILE A 143 -3.67 5.01 15.64
N GLN A 144 -4.70 5.36 16.43
CA GLN A 144 -4.53 5.97 17.73
C GLN A 144 -3.78 5.04 18.71
N LYS A 145 -4.09 3.74 18.72
CA LYS A 145 -3.36 2.76 19.54
C LYS A 145 -1.88 2.64 19.15
N ILE A 146 -1.56 2.70 17.85
CA ILE A 146 -0.16 2.71 17.41
C ILE A 146 0.56 4.00 17.86
N ARG A 147 -0.13 5.14 17.90
CA ARG A 147 0.46 6.40 18.38
C ARG A 147 0.81 6.36 19.89
N GLU A 148 0.09 5.57 20.65
CA GLU A 148 0.30 5.41 22.09
C GLU A 148 1.47 4.47 22.45
N LEU A 149 2.06 3.77 21.46
CA LEU A 149 3.26 2.95 21.65
C LEU A 149 4.52 3.82 21.74
#